data_3675b7b0007e067cd452c37fcc40f0e1
#
_entry.id   3675b7b0007e067cd452c37fcc40f0e1
#
_cell.length_a   1.000
_cell.length_b   1.000
_cell.length_c   1.000
_cell.angle_alpha   90.00
_cell.angle_beta   90.00
_cell.angle_gamma   90.00
#
_symmetry.space_group_name_H-M   'P 1'
#
loop_
_entity.id
_entity.type
_entity.pdbx_description
1 polymer ?
#
loop_
_entity_poly.entity_id
_entity_poly.type
_entity_poly.pdbx_seq_one_letter_code
_entity_poly.pdbx_strand_id
1 'polypeptide(L)'
;LKHGPIALIDDGQPVFVVMPSPLDRHSLHAKVVSNIQEVRARGARTFAVAERGDAAVRGQAEVVFEVPETQPMLMPLLTTVPLQIFALELATAKGYDVDQPRNLAKSVTVE
;
A
#
# COMPACT_ATOMS: atom_id res chain seq x y z
N LEU A 1 -3.08 0.01 -13.68
CA LEU A 1 -4.31 0.37 -12.98
C LEU A 1 -5.38 0.84 -13.95
N LYS A 2 -5.12 1.83 -14.78
CA LYS A 2 -6.09 2.48 -15.67
C LYS A 2 -6.67 1.63 -16.82
N HIS A 3 -6.14 0.43 -17.04
CA HIS A 3 -6.61 -0.47 -18.11
C HIS A 3 -7.63 -1.52 -17.64
N GLY A 4 -8.19 -1.36 -16.45
CA GLY A 4 -9.18 -2.29 -15.89
C GLY A 4 -9.54 -2.00 -14.44
N PRO A 5 -8.67 -2.27 -13.46
CA PRO A 5 -9.01 -2.18 -12.03
C PRO A 5 -9.54 -0.83 -11.57
N ILE A 6 -9.17 0.25 -12.24
CA ILE A 6 -9.67 1.60 -11.92
C ILE A 6 -11.20 1.72 -12.06
N ALA A 7 -11.82 0.88 -12.89
CA ALA A 7 -13.27 0.85 -13.03
C ALA A 7 -14.01 0.31 -11.80
N LEU A 8 -13.28 -0.33 -10.87
CA LEU A 8 -13.83 -0.87 -9.63
C LEU A 8 -13.78 0.12 -8.46
N ILE A 9 -13.26 1.33 -8.70
CA ILE A 9 -13.13 2.34 -7.65
C ILE A 9 -14.48 3.02 -7.43
N ASP A 10 -15.00 2.85 -6.22
CA ASP A 10 -16.16 3.55 -5.69
C ASP A 10 -15.74 4.62 -4.68
N ASP A 11 -16.69 5.50 -4.36
CA ASP A 11 -16.49 6.54 -3.35
C ASP A 11 -16.15 5.93 -1.98
N GLY A 12 -15.08 6.44 -1.36
CA GLY A 12 -14.56 5.93 -0.10
C GLY A 12 -13.74 4.63 -0.19
N GLN A 13 -13.58 4.04 -1.38
CA GLN A 13 -12.78 2.83 -1.55
C GLN A 13 -11.33 3.05 -1.10
N PRO A 14 -10.79 2.24 -0.15
CA PRO A 14 -9.39 2.35 0.25
C PRO A 14 -8.47 1.81 -0.85
N VAL A 15 -7.47 2.59 -1.22
CA VAL A 15 -6.43 2.21 -2.17
C VAL A 15 -5.06 2.40 -1.54
N PHE A 16 -4.32 1.31 -1.38
CA PHE A 16 -2.94 1.33 -0.92
C PHE A 16 -2.00 1.47 -2.11
N VAL A 17 -1.05 2.38 -1.98
CA VAL A 17 -0.06 2.67 -3.02
C VAL A 17 1.34 2.55 -2.43
N VAL A 18 2.16 1.68 -3.00
CA VAL A 18 3.59 1.61 -2.68
C VAL A 18 4.33 2.50 -3.66
N MET A 19 5.01 3.52 -3.12
CA MET A 19 5.77 4.47 -3.92
C MET A 19 7.14 3.92 -4.25
N PRO A 20 7.59 4.03 -5.52
CA PRO A 20 9.00 3.86 -5.83
C PRO A 20 9.82 5.01 -5.24
N SER A 21 11.11 4.81 -5.04
CA SER A 21 12.00 5.87 -4.58
C SER A 21 11.95 7.08 -5.52
N PRO A 22 11.89 8.31 -4.99
CA PRO A 22 12.00 9.52 -5.79
C PRO A 22 13.36 9.66 -6.48
N LEU A 23 14.38 8.93 -6.01
CA LEU A 23 15.72 8.87 -6.59
C LEU A 23 15.82 7.87 -7.75
N ASP A 24 14.77 7.12 -8.04
CA ASP A 24 14.75 6.17 -9.16
C ASP A 24 14.84 6.91 -10.50
N ARG A 25 15.86 6.55 -11.29
CA ARG A 25 16.16 7.15 -12.60
C ARG A 25 15.09 6.89 -13.67
N HIS A 26 14.17 5.97 -13.41
CA HIS A 26 13.16 5.54 -14.39
C HIS A 26 11.86 6.35 -14.40
N SER A 27 11.80 7.46 -13.70
CA SER A 27 10.63 8.35 -13.62
C SER A 27 9.30 7.66 -13.23
N LEU A 28 9.37 6.49 -12.60
CA LEU A 28 8.18 5.76 -12.14
C LEU A 28 7.46 6.51 -11.03
N HIS A 29 8.21 7.19 -10.17
CA HIS A 29 7.67 7.96 -9.06
C HIS A 29 6.60 8.95 -9.51
N ALA A 30 6.91 9.82 -10.49
CA ALA A 30 5.96 10.81 -11.01
C ALA A 30 4.72 10.15 -11.66
N LYS A 31 4.89 9.00 -12.30
CA LYS A 31 3.77 8.24 -12.88
C LYS A 31 2.86 7.67 -11.79
N VAL A 32 3.42 7.21 -10.67
CA VAL A 32 2.62 6.71 -9.55
C VAL A 32 1.90 7.85 -8.85
N VAL A 33 2.52 9.02 -8.69
CA VAL A 33 1.83 10.23 -8.20
C VAL A 33 0.62 10.58 -9.07
N SER A 34 0.78 10.56 -10.40
CA SER A 34 -0.34 10.76 -11.32
C SER A 34 -1.44 9.70 -11.16
N ASN A 35 -1.08 8.43 -10.95
CA ASN A 35 -2.06 7.38 -10.69
C ASN A 35 -2.83 7.60 -9.37
N ILE A 36 -2.19 8.13 -8.33
CA ILE A 36 -2.87 8.51 -7.08
C ILE A 36 -3.93 9.58 -7.38
N GLN A 37 -3.59 10.59 -8.15
CA GLN A 37 -4.54 11.65 -8.54
C GLN A 37 -5.73 11.08 -9.31
N GLU A 38 -5.48 10.15 -10.23
CA GLU A 38 -6.52 9.52 -11.02
C GLU A 38 -7.52 8.70 -10.18
N VAL A 39 -7.05 7.97 -9.16
CA VAL A 39 -7.95 7.20 -8.28
C VAL A 39 -8.68 8.09 -7.29
N ARG A 40 -8.03 9.14 -6.78
CA ARG A 40 -8.67 10.15 -5.92
C ARG A 40 -9.79 10.88 -6.62
N ALA A 41 -9.61 11.24 -7.90
CA ALA A 41 -10.64 11.88 -8.70
C ALA A 41 -11.91 11.02 -8.87
N ARG A 42 -11.83 9.73 -8.52
CA ARG A 42 -12.96 8.79 -8.52
C ARG A 42 -13.52 8.48 -7.12
N GLY A 43 -13.10 9.26 -6.13
CA GLY A 43 -13.58 9.10 -4.76
C GLY A 43 -12.76 8.14 -3.89
N ALA A 44 -11.64 7.59 -4.38
CA ALA A 44 -10.81 6.70 -3.58
C ALA A 44 -10.18 7.41 -2.39
N ARG A 45 -10.13 6.73 -1.25
CA ARG A 45 -9.28 7.08 -0.11
C ARG A 45 -7.90 6.48 -0.32
N THR A 46 -6.86 7.30 -0.36
CA THR A 46 -5.51 6.85 -0.73
C THR A 46 -4.58 6.81 0.48
N PHE A 47 -3.92 5.68 0.62
CA PHE A 47 -2.92 5.39 1.66
C PHE A 47 -1.61 5.05 0.96
N ALA A 48 -0.56 5.82 1.20
CA ALA A 48 0.72 5.62 0.53
C ALA A 48 1.79 5.11 1.50
N VAL A 49 2.61 4.17 1.04
CA VAL A 49 3.88 3.83 1.68
C VAL A 49 4.98 4.47 0.86
N ALA A 50 5.73 5.39 1.45
CA ALA A 50 6.70 6.22 0.74
C ALA A 50 7.96 6.47 1.58
N GLU A 51 9.04 6.85 0.95
CA GLU A 51 10.25 7.29 1.65
C GLU A 51 9.99 8.56 2.47
N ARG A 52 10.65 8.63 3.61
CA ARG A 52 10.57 9.79 4.50
C ARG A 52 10.96 11.05 3.75
N GLY A 53 10.13 12.07 3.87
CA GLY A 53 10.40 13.35 3.23
C GLY A 53 9.93 13.46 1.79
N ASP A 54 9.27 12.46 1.23
CA ASP A 54 8.66 12.53 -0.11
C ASP A 54 7.54 13.58 -0.15
N ALA A 55 7.90 14.80 -0.53
CA ALA A 55 6.97 15.93 -0.57
C ALA A 55 5.90 15.78 -1.66
N ALA A 56 6.18 15.04 -2.74
CA ALA A 56 5.25 14.88 -3.84
C ALA A 56 4.02 14.04 -3.44
N VAL A 57 4.17 13.14 -2.49
CA VAL A 57 3.10 12.26 -2.02
C VAL A 57 2.28 12.87 -0.90
N ARG A 58 2.88 13.72 -0.04
CA ARG A 58 2.21 14.31 1.14
C ARG A 58 0.91 15.04 0.84
N GLY A 59 0.79 15.69 -0.30
CA GLY A 59 -0.45 16.36 -0.70
C GLY A 59 -1.41 15.49 -1.51
N GLN A 60 -1.00 14.27 -1.84
CA GLN A 60 -1.72 13.40 -2.75
C GLN A 60 -2.36 12.19 -2.06
N ALA A 61 -1.83 11.73 -0.95
CA ALA A 61 -2.43 10.65 -0.17
C ALA A 61 -3.08 11.20 1.11
N GLU A 62 -4.15 10.54 1.56
CA GLU A 62 -4.82 10.86 2.82
C GLU A 62 -3.92 10.55 4.02
N VAL A 63 -3.22 9.41 3.94
CA VAL A 63 -2.24 8.97 4.94
C VAL A 63 -0.97 8.52 4.22
N VAL A 64 0.18 8.91 4.76
CA VAL A 64 1.49 8.45 4.29
C VAL A 64 2.20 7.68 5.41
N PHE A 65 2.48 6.40 5.16
CA PHE A 65 3.35 5.57 6.00
C PHE A 65 4.79 5.78 5.52
N GLU A 66 5.57 6.50 6.31
CA GLU A 66 6.94 6.83 5.97
C GLU A 66 7.89 5.67 6.33
N VAL A 67 8.70 5.27 5.35
CA VAL A 67 9.82 4.33 5.54
C VAL A 67 11.15 5.05 5.37
N PRO A 68 12.24 4.56 5.99
CA PRO A 68 13.56 5.14 5.78
C PRO A 68 14.00 5.10 4.31
N GLU A 69 14.75 6.10 3.88
CA GLU A 69 15.47 6.07 2.60
C GLU A 69 16.43 4.88 2.57
N THR A 70 16.47 4.18 1.44
CA THR A 70 17.37 3.04 1.24
C THR A 70 17.69 2.84 -0.24
N GLN A 71 18.56 1.88 -0.51
CA GLN A 71 18.83 1.48 -1.90
C GLN A 71 17.56 0.89 -2.55
N PRO A 72 17.28 1.19 -3.83
CA PRO A 72 16.07 0.75 -4.51
C PRO A 72 15.80 -0.76 -4.44
N MET A 73 16.85 -1.57 -4.43
CA MET A 73 16.73 -3.04 -4.28
C MET A 73 16.18 -3.48 -2.90
N LEU A 74 16.36 -2.68 -1.86
CA LEU A 74 15.91 -2.98 -0.50
C LEU A 74 14.54 -2.36 -0.19
N MET A 75 14.05 -1.46 -1.02
CA MET A 75 12.74 -0.81 -0.83
C MET A 75 11.58 -1.81 -0.63
N PRO A 76 11.48 -2.91 -1.40
CA PRO A 76 10.40 -3.88 -1.18
C PRO A 76 10.36 -4.46 0.24
N LEU A 77 11.52 -4.65 0.88
CA LEU A 77 11.58 -5.14 2.26
C LEU A 77 11.00 -4.11 3.23
N LEU A 78 11.40 -2.85 3.10
CA LEU A 78 10.92 -1.78 3.98
C LEU A 78 9.45 -1.46 3.75
N THR A 79 8.99 -1.42 2.51
CA THR A 79 7.59 -1.08 2.19
C THR A 79 6.61 -2.20 2.54
N THR A 80 7.09 -3.42 2.70
CA THR A 80 6.25 -4.55 3.16
C THR A 80 5.89 -4.42 4.65
N VAL A 81 6.78 -3.89 5.49
CA VAL A 81 6.57 -3.82 6.94
C VAL A 81 5.30 -3.03 7.32
N PRO A 82 5.05 -1.80 6.82
CA PRO A 82 3.80 -1.10 7.11
C PRO A 82 2.54 -1.86 6.69
N LEU A 83 2.61 -2.60 5.58
CA LEU A 83 1.48 -3.41 5.11
C LEU A 83 1.22 -4.63 6.00
N GLN A 84 2.27 -5.25 6.54
CA GLN A 84 2.15 -6.33 7.53
C GLN A 84 1.55 -5.81 8.84
N ILE A 85 2.02 -4.66 9.34
CA ILE A 85 1.45 -4.01 10.53
C ILE A 85 -0.03 -3.67 10.28
N PHE A 86 -0.35 -3.11 9.13
CA PHE A 86 -1.74 -2.82 8.78
C PHE A 86 -2.61 -4.09 8.79
N ALA A 87 -2.13 -5.19 8.22
CA ALA A 87 -2.86 -6.46 8.21
C ALA A 87 -3.08 -7.01 9.63
N LEU A 88 -2.05 -6.93 10.48
CA LEU A 88 -2.12 -7.32 11.88
C LEU A 88 -3.15 -6.50 12.65
N GLU A 89 -3.07 -5.18 12.56
CA GLU A 89 -3.97 -4.26 13.25
C GLU A 89 -5.42 -4.41 12.76
N LEU A 90 -5.61 -4.57 11.46
CA LEU A 90 -6.94 -4.81 10.89
C LEU A 90 -7.56 -6.12 11.37
N ALA A 91 -6.77 -7.20 11.41
CA ALA A 91 -7.23 -8.49 11.90
C ALA A 91 -7.61 -8.41 13.40
N THR A 92 -6.76 -7.76 14.20
CA THR A 92 -7.01 -7.51 15.63
C THR A 92 -8.27 -6.67 15.84
N ALA A 93 -8.43 -5.59 15.07
CA ALA A 93 -9.63 -4.73 15.15
C ALA A 93 -10.92 -5.46 14.77
N LYS A 94 -10.82 -6.49 13.92
CA LYS A 94 -11.94 -7.37 13.56
C LYS A 94 -12.17 -8.50 14.55
N GLY A 95 -11.35 -8.60 15.62
CA GLY A 95 -11.45 -9.65 16.62
C GLY A 95 -10.98 -11.02 16.15
N TYR A 96 -10.12 -11.07 15.14
CA TYR A 96 -9.53 -12.32 14.68
C TYR A 96 -8.29 -12.67 15.52
N ASP A 97 -8.11 -13.96 15.77
CA ASP A 97 -6.88 -14.47 16.35
C ASP A 97 -5.76 -14.44 15.29
N VAL A 98 -4.76 -13.60 15.53
CA VAL A 98 -3.64 -13.42 14.59
C VAL A 98 -2.56 -14.48 14.73
N ASP A 99 -2.50 -15.13 15.89
CA ASP A 99 -1.52 -16.18 16.20
C ASP A 99 -2.01 -17.56 15.77
N GLN A 100 -3.32 -17.76 15.78
CA GLN A 100 -3.98 -19.00 15.36
C GLN A 100 -5.11 -18.73 14.36
N PRO A 101 -4.77 -18.31 13.14
CA PRO A 101 -5.76 -17.96 12.11
C PRO A 101 -6.64 -19.17 11.76
N ARG A 102 -7.94 -18.99 11.84
CA ARG A 102 -8.98 -20.04 11.80
C ARG A 102 -8.88 -21.00 10.61
N ASN A 103 -8.43 -20.55 9.45
CA ASN A 103 -8.41 -21.32 8.22
C ASN A 103 -6.98 -21.61 7.72
N LEU A 104 -5.98 -21.40 8.56
CA LEU A 104 -4.59 -21.66 8.22
C LEU A 104 -4.09 -22.90 8.96
N ALA A 105 -3.84 -23.96 8.23
CA ALA A 105 -3.18 -25.16 8.74
C ALA A 105 -1.87 -25.41 7.98
N LYS A 106 -0.82 -25.87 8.69
CA LYS A 106 0.48 -26.21 8.08
C LYS A 106 0.39 -27.40 7.12
N SER A 107 -0.60 -28.25 7.32
CA SER A 107 -0.91 -29.35 6.40
C SER A 107 -2.42 -29.57 6.40
N VAL A 108 -3.01 -29.69 5.22
CA VAL A 108 -4.37 -30.16 5.06
C VAL A 108 -4.27 -31.64 4.70
N THR A 109 -4.50 -32.52 5.67
CA THR A 109 -4.78 -33.90 5.39
C THR A 109 -6.26 -34.01 5.06
N VAL A 110 -6.59 -34.20 3.80
CA VAL A 110 -7.92 -34.61 3.39
C VAL A 110 -7.92 -36.13 3.48
N GLU A 111 -8.58 -36.71 4.48
CA GLU A 111 -8.93 -38.10 4.52
C GLU A 111 -10.17 -38.36 3.66
#